data_99a436228db182409d94e5b15c30f6b8
#
_entry.id   99a436228db182409d94e5b15c30f6b8
#
_cell.length_a   1.000
_cell.length_b   1.000
_cell.length_c   1.000
_cell.angle_alpha   90.00
_cell.angle_beta   90.00
_cell.angle_gamma   90.00
#
_symmetry.space_group_name_H-M   'P 1'
#
loop_
_entity.id
_entity.type
_entity.pdbx_description
1 polymer ?
#
loop_
_entity_poly.entity_id
_entity_poly.type
_entity_poly.pdbx_seq_one_letter_code
_entity_poly.pdbx_strand_id
1 'polypeptide(L)'
;MTPYQIALMFTECSLVMFVMQAIIFSPWFKPDTTRWLMAPALAVLAVGLFLVPRASDFSLMLVVIGAVAASAGILSPILTYWISAKAGSAQGWQLGKQTAAASLGVTVGSAAGGLLFNAAVLPGASFVLTAGLTLLGFLLSLGLPHLLVPPNLRSRPVSA
;
A
#
# COMPACT_ATOMS: atom_id res chain seq x y z
N MET A 1 19.71 -8.56 -16.15
CA MET A 1 19.74 -8.86 -14.71
C MET A 1 20.17 -10.30 -14.51
N THR A 2 21.06 -10.55 -13.55
CA THR A 2 21.48 -11.91 -13.19
C THR A 2 20.45 -12.54 -12.24
N PRO A 3 20.32 -13.90 -12.19
CA PRO A 3 19.43 -14.57 -11.23
C PRO A 3 19.70 -14.17 -9.77
N TYR A 4 20.98 -13.90 -9.46
CA TYR A 4 21.39 -13.43 -8.13
C TYR A 4 20.79 -12.06 -7.78
N GLN A 5 20.77 -11.12 -8.71
CA GLN A 5 20.16 -9.80 -8.51
C GLN A 5 18.66 -9.89 -8.26
N ILE A 6 17.98 -10.77 -8.98
CA ILE A 6 16.54 -11.01 -8.79
C ILE A 6 16.29 -11.59 -7.38
N ALA A 7 17.06 -12.58 -6.97
CA ALA A 7 16.95 -13.16 -5.63
C ALA A 7 17.19 -12.12 -4.52
N LEU A 8 18.19 -11.25 -4.71
CA LEU A 8 18.48 -10.16 -3.76
C LEU A 8 17.30 -9.20 -3.61
N MET A 9 16.67 -8.81 -4.73
CA MET A 9 15.50 -7.91 -4.72
C MET A 9 14.31 -8.53 -3.97
N PHE A 10 14.03 -9.82 -4.16
CA PHE A 10 12.98 -10.51 -3.42
C PHE A 10 13.28 -10.61 -1.93
N THR A 11 14.54 -10.89 -1.58
CA THR A 11 14.98 -10.96 -0.18
C THR A 11 14.85 -9.61 0.51
N GLU A 12 15.32 -8.55 -0.15
CA GLU A 12 15.18 -7.18 0.35
C GLU A 12 13.70 -6.80 0.54
N CYS A 13 12.86 -7.04 -0.46
CA CYS A 13 11.44 -6.75 -0.41
C CYS A 13 10.76 -7.43 0.79
N SER A 14 11.04 -8.72 1.00
CA SER A 14 10.49 -9.49 2.11
C SER A 14 11.00 -9.00 3.46
N LEU A 15 12.30 -8.69 3.56
CA LEU A 15 12.91 -8.20 4.79
C LEU A 15 12.35 -6.83 5.17
N VAL A 16 12.28 -5.90 4.22
CA VAL A 16 11.73 -4.56 4.42
C VAL A 16 10.27 -4.63 4.86
N MET A 17 9.44 -5.44 4.19
CA MET A 17 8.05 -5.63 4.59
C MET A 17 7.93 -6.18 6.00
N PHE A 18 8.74 -7.18 6.36
CA PHE A 18 8.75 -7.78 7.71
C PHE A 18 9.13 -6.74 8.77
N VAL A 19 10.20 -5.98 8.53
CA VAL A 19 10.67 -4.93 9.47
C VAL A 19 9.60 -3.86 9.64
N MET A 20 8.97 -3.40 8.55
CA MET A 20 7.93 -2.37 8.64
C MET A 20 6.69 -2.86 9.38
N GLN A 21 6.29 -4.11 9.20
CA GLN A 21 5.21 -4.71 9.97
C GLN A 21 5.57 -4.83 11.45
N ALA A 22 6.78 -5.27 11.79
CA ALA A 22 7.25 -5.34 13.17
C ALA A 22 7.24 -3.96 13.87
N ILE A 23 7.63 -2.90 13.16
CA ILE A 23 7.60 -1.52 13.65
C ILE A 23 6.16 -1.08 13.93
N ILE A 24 5.22 -1.34 13.02
CA ILE A 24 3.82 -0.93 13.16
C ILE A 24 3.12 -1.66 14.31
N PHE A 25 3.42 -2.94 14.51
CA PHE A 25 2.89 -3.72 15.63
C PHE A 25 3.59 -3.41 16.96
N SER A 26 4.62 -2.58 16.97
CA SER A 26 5.27 -2.14 18.18
C SER A 26 4.34 -1.28 19.05
N PRO A 27 4.35 -1.42 20.38
CA PRO A 27 3.50 -0.65 21.30
C PRO A 27 3.78 0.87 21.27
N TRP A 28 4.81 1.30 20.57
CA TRP A 28 5.16 2.71 20.41
C TRP A 28 4.27 3.43 19.40
N PHE A 29 3.58 2.68 18.52
CA PHE A 29 2.69 3.26 17.52
C PHE A 29 1.27 3.45 18.08
N LYS A 30 0.87 4.72 18.25
CA LYS A 30 -0.50 5.06 18.65
C LYS A 30 -1.45 4.90 17.46
N PRO A 31 -2.68 4.35 17.68
CA PRO A 31 -3.65 4.15 16.59
C PRO A 31 -4.05 5.45 15.86
N ASP A 32 -4.03 6.60 16.56
CA ASP A 32 -4.35 7.89 15.94
C ASP A 32 -3.32 8.35 14.90
N THR A 33 -2.06 7.93 15.05
CA THR A 33 -0.98 8.26 14.11
C THR A 33 -1.10 7.45 12.82
N THR A 34 -1.69 6.25 12.87
CA THR A 34 -1.77 5.36 11.70
C THR A 34 -2.66 5.90 10.58
N ARG A 35 -3.69 6.69 10.90
CA ARG A 35 -4.53 7.31 9.85
C ARG A 35 -3.78 8.34 9.02
N TRP A 36 -2.83 9.08 9.64
CA TRP A 36 -2.02 10.07 8.94
C TRP A 36 -0.90 9.42 8.11
N LEU A 37 -0.51 8.20 8.46
CA LEU A 37 0.52 7.45 7.74
C LEU A 37 0.03 6.87 6.42
N MET A 38 -1.29 6.70 6.26
CA MET A 38 -1.90 6.08 5.09
C MET A 38 -1.68 6.88 3.80
N ALA A 39 -1.90 8.21 3.87
CA ALA A 39 -1.72 9.08 2.72
C ALA A 39 -0.24 9.16 2.24
N PRO A 40 0.76 9.44 3.11
CA PRO A 40 2.15 9.46 2.66
C PRO A 40 2.63 8.09 2.19
N ALA A 41 2.19 6.99 2.79
CA ALA A 41 2.56 5.65 2.32
C ALA A 41 2.02 5.37 0.91
N LEU A 42 0.78 5.75 0.61
CA LEU A 42 0.21 5.65 -0.74
C LEU A 42 0.93 6.57 -1.74
N ALA A 43 1.32 7.77 -1.33
CA ALA A 43 2.09 8.68 -2.17
C ALA A 43 3.46 8.09 -2.53
N VAL A 44 4.19 7.58 -1.54
CA VAL A 44 5.51 6.93 -1.76
C VAL A 44 5.34 5.69 -2.65
N LEU A 45 4.29 4.89 -2.46
CA LEU A 45 3.98 3.74 -3.30
C LEU A 45 3.74 4.16 -4.76
N ALA A 46 2.92 5.18 -5.00
CA ALA A 46 2.63 5.67 -6.35
C ALA A 46 3.89 6.22 -7.05
N VAL A 47 4.67 7.04 -6.36
CA VAL A 47 5.92 7.59 -6.86
C VAL A 47 6.94 6.48 -7.13
N GLY A 48 7.07 5.52 -6.21
CA GLY A 48 7.96 4.37 -6.37
C GLY A 48 7.62 3.56 -7.62
N LEU A 49 6.35 3.19 -7.80
CA LEU A 49 5.90 2.46 -8.98
C LEU A 49 6.14 3.22 -10.30
N PHE A 50 6.04 4.54 -10.27
CA PHE A 50 6.34 5.38 -11.43
C PHE A 50 7.84 5.47 -11.74
N LEU A 51 8.69 5.36 -10.71
CA LEU A 51 10.15 5.42 -10.83
C LEU A 51 10.78 4.07 -11.22
N VAL A 52 10.16 2.92 -10.87
CA VAL A 52 10.70 1.59 -11.19
C VAL A 52 11.15 1.45 -12.66
N PRO A 53 10.33 1.79 -13.69
CA PRO A 53 10.74 1.64 -15.08
C PRO A 53 11.83 2.64 -15.53
N ARG A 54 12.13 3.64 -14.72
CA ARG A 54 13.13 4.68 -14.99
C ARG A 54 14.45 4.43 -14.28
N ALA A 55 14.48 3.48 -13.34
CA ALA A 55 15.71 3.12 -12.64
C ALA A 55 16.69 2.44 -13.60
N SER A 56 17.74 3.15 -14.00
CA SER A 56 18.80 2.64 -14.88
C SER A 56 19.84 1.82 -14.12
N ASP A 57 20.08 2.16 -12.86
CA ASP A 57 21.09 1.53 -12.02
C ASP A 57 20.46 0.53 -11.05
N PHE A 58 21.17 -0.59 -10.83
CA PHE A 58 20.73 -1.63 -9.91
C PHE A 58 20.54 -1.11 -8.47
N SER A 59 21.44 -0.25 -8.00
CA SER A 59 21.34 0.36 -6.67
C SER A 59 20.12 1.26 -6.53
N LEU A 60 19.82 2.07 -7.55
CA LEU A 60 18.62 2.90 -7.57
C LEU A 60 17.35 2.05 -7.58
N MET A 61 17.38 0.96 -8.34
CA MET A 61 16.26 0.02 -8.42
C MET A 61 15.98 -0.65 -7.06
N LEU A 62 17.02 -1.06 -6.32
CA LEU A 62 16.88 -1.57 -4.95
C LEU A 62 16.22 -0.54 -4.04
N VAL A 63 16.70 0.69 -4.01
CA VAL A 63 16.12 1.75 -3.16
C VAL A 63 14.65 1.99 -3.49
N VAL A 64 14.29 2.05 -4.77
CA VAL A 64 12.91 2.27 -5.19
C VAL A 64 12.02 1.09 -4.82
N ILE A 65 12.47 -0.14 -5.03
CA ILE A 65 11.73 -1.35 -4.66
C ILE A 65 11.61 -1.45 -3.14
N GLY A 66 12.66 -1.13 -2.40
CA GLY A 66 12.63 -1.07 -0.93
C GLY A 66 11.59 -0.06 -0.43
N ALA A 67 11.51 1.13 -1.03
CA ALA A 67 10.49 2.13 -0.70
C ALA A 67 9.06 1.65 -1.00
N VAL A 68 8.85 0.98 -2.13
CA VAL A 68 7.57 0.35 -2.50
C VAL A 68 7.19 -0.73 -1.49
N ALA A 69 8.14 -1.62 -1.15
CA ALA A 69 7.94 -2.69 -0.18
C ALA A 69 7.64 -2.16 1.22
N ALA A 70 8.33 -1.11 1.66
CA ALA A 70 8.08 -0.43 2.93
C ALA A 70 6.66 0.14 2.98
N SER A 71 6.24 0.83 1.93
CA SER A 71 4.89 1.40 1.84
C SER A 71 3.81 0.31 1.86
N ALA A 72 3.99 -0.77 1.13
CA ALA A 72 3.06 -1.91 1.12
C ALA A 72 3.02 -2.60 2.51
N GLY A 73 4.18 -2.76 3.16
CA GLY A 73 4.32 -3.31 4.51
C GLY A 73 3.59 -2.49 5.57
N ILE A 74 3.50 -1.18 5.40
CA ILE A 74 2.77 -0.25 6.27
C ILE A 74 1.26 -0.30 6.00
N LEU A 75 0.85 -0.25 4.74
CA LEU A 75 -0.55 -0.11 4.35
C LEU A 75 -1.40 -1.32 4.74
N SER A 76 -0.88 -2.54 4.56
CA SER A 76 -1.61 -3.77 4.82
C SER A 76 -2.10 -3.90 6.27
N PRO A 77 -1.24 -3.80 7.30
CA PRO A 77 -1.69 -3.90 8.69
C PRO A 77 -2.56 -2.72 9.13
N ILE A 78 -2.32 -1.51 8.61
CA ILE A 78 -3.16 -0.35 8.92
C ILE A 78 -4.58 -0.56 8.42
N LEU A 79 -4.76 -1.01 7.18
CA LEU A 79 -6.07 -1.31 6.62
C LEU A 79 -6.80 -2.39 7.44
N THR A 80 -6.11 -3.47 7.76
CA THR A 80 -6.67 -4.55 8.57
C THR A 80 -7.10 -4.06 9.95
N TYR A 81 -6.27 -3.25 10.60
CA TYR A 81 -6.59 -2.64 11.90
C TYR A 81 -7.86 -1.78 11.82
N TRP A 82 -7.96 -0.86 10.87
CA TRP A 82 -9.10 0.04 10.74
C TRP A 82 -10.40 -0.69 10.37
N ILE A 83 -10.32 -1.71 9.51
CA ILE A 83 -11.46 -2.55 9.18
C ILE A 83 -11.93 -3.30 10.42
N SER A 84 -11.02 -3.91 11.18
CA SER A 84 -11.32 -4.63 12.41
C SER A 84 -11.93 -3.71 13.48
N ALA A 85 -11.36 -2.53 13.67
CA ALA A 85 -11.83 -1.56 14.68
C ALA A 85 -13.24 -1.04 14.39
N LYS A 86 -13.64 -0.96 13.11
CA LYS A 86 -14.98 -0.49 12.72
C LYS A 86 -16.01 -1.61 12.57
N ALA A 87 -15.60 -2.84 12.45
CA ALA A 87 -16.46 -3.97 12.13
C ALA A 87 -17.34 -4.44 13.31
N GLY A 88 -17.03 -4.05 14.56
CA GLY A 88 -17.77 -4.50 15.73
C GLY A 88 -17.93 -6.03 15.78
N SER A 89 -19.18 -6.52 15.90
CA SER A 89 -19.49 -7.95 15.93
C SER A 89 -19.32 -8.67 14.57
N ALA A 90 -19.23 -7.95 13.45
CA ALA A 90 -19.11 -8.49 12.11
C ALA A 90 -17.67 -8.55 11.59
N GLN A 91 -16.67 -8.61 12.48
CA GLN A 91 -15.23 -8.52 12.15
C GLN A 91 -14.80 -9.56 11.11
N GLY A 92 -15.18 -10.83 11.28
CA GLY A 92 -14.81 -11.89 10.33
C GLY A 92 -15.35 -11.65 8.92
N TRP A 93 -16.59 -11.16 8.82
CA TRP A 93 -17.20 -10.84 7.51
C TRP A 93 -16.49 -9.69 6.79
N GLN A 94 -16.14 -8.63 7.51
CA GLN A 94 -15.45 -7.48 6.93
C GLN A 94 -14.01 -7.82 6.51
N LEU A 95 -13.28 -8.58 7.32
CA LEU A 95 -11.95 -9.09 6.96
C LEU A 95 -12.02 -10.04 5.77
N GLY A 96 -13.05 -10.91 5.71
CA GLY A 96 -13.29 -11.78 4.55
C GLY A 96 -13.48 -10.99 3.26
N LYS A 97 -14.27 -9.90 3.28
CA LYS A 97 -14.43 -9.01 2.13
C LYS A 97 -13.12 -8.35 1.72
N GLN A 98 -12.33 -7.87 2.68
CA GLN A 98 -11.01 -7.29 2.41
C GLN A 98 -10.10 -8.30 1.70
N THR A 99 -10.02 -9.52 2.22
CA THR A 99 -9.19 -10.58 1.64
C THR A 99 -9.68 -10.96 0.24
N ALA A 100 -10.99 -11.09 0.04
CA ALA A 100 -11.56 -11.37 -1.28
C ALA A 100 -11.25 -10.26 -2.29
N ALA A 101 -11.41 -9.00 -1.89
CA ALA A 101 -11.07 -7.85 -2.75
C ALA A 101 -9.58 -7.81 -3.09
N ALA A 102 -8.70 -8.09 -2.11
CA ALA A 102 -7.26 -8.17 -2.34
C ALA A 102 -6.90 -9.30 -3.31
N SER A 103 -7.49 -10.49 -3.15
CA SER A 103 -7.27 -11.64 -4.03
C SER A 103 -7.74 -11.36 -5.46
N LEU A 104 -8.90 -10.73 -5.62
CA LEU A 104 -9.38 -10.28 -6.94
C LEU A 104 -8.42 -9.27 -7.55
N GLY A 105 -7.95 -8.30 -6.78
CA GLY A 105 -6.95 -7.32 -7.23
C GLY A 105 -5.66 -7.97 -7.70
N VAL A 106 -5.15 -8.96 -6.96
CA VAL A 106 -3.95 -9.73 -7.35
C VAL A 106 -4.21 -10.51 -8.64
N THR A 107 -5.34 -11.19 -8.76
CA THR A 107 -5.66 -12.01 -9.94
C THR A 107 -5.80 -11.14 -11.19
N VAL A 108 -6.61 -10.08 -11.12
CA VAL A 108 -6.81 -9.15 -12.24
C VAL A 108 -5.52 -8.40 -12.57
N GLY A 109 -4.80 -7.95 -11.54
CA GLY A 109 -3.53 -7.24 -11.69
C GLY A 109 -2.44 -8.11 -12.34
N SER A 110 -2.33 -9.38 -11.96
CA SER A 110 -1.38 -10.33 -12.55
C SER A 110 -1.73 -10.62 -14.02
N ALA A 111 -3.01 -10.85 -14.32
CA ALA A 111 -3.47 -11.08 -15.70
C ALA A 111 -3.21 -9.84 -16.58
N ALA A 112 -3.62 -8.66 -16.12
CA ALA A 112 -3.39 -7.41 -16.83
C ALA A 112 -1.90 -7.09 -17.00
N GLY A 113 -1.10 -7.30 -15.95
CA GLY A 113 0.34 -7.12 -15.98
C GLY A 113 1.02 -8.05 -16.99
N GLY A 114 0.64 -9.33 -17.02
CA GLY A 114 1.15 -10.29 -17.99
C GLY A 114 0.80 -9.94 -19.43
N LEU A 115 -0.44 -9.53 -19.69
CA LEU A 115 -0.88 -9.10 -21.01
C LEU A 115 -0.16 -7.84 -21.49
N LEU A 116 -0.02 -6.84 -20.62
CA LEU A 116 0.66 -5.58 -20.91
C LEU A 116 2.17 -5.75 -21.10
N PHE A 117 2.79 -6.70 -20.39
CA PHE A 117 4.20 -6.99 -20.55
C PHE A 117 4.53 -7.60 -21.90
N ASN A 118 3.62 -8.41 -22.46
CA ASN A 118 3.76 -9.03 -23.77
C ASN A 118 3.41 -8.07 -24.92
N ALA A 119 2.72 -6.96 -24.64
CA ALA A 119 2.43 -5.94 -25.63
C ALA A 119 3.69 -5.09 -25.89
N ALA A 120 4.45 -5.43 -26.92
CA ALA A 120 5.70 -4.76 -27.34
C ALA A 120 5.57 -3.26 -27.65
N VAL A 121 4.35 -2.71 -27.61
CA VAL A 121 4.04 -1.34 -28.04
C VAL A 121 4.38 -0.29 -26.99
N LEU A 122 4.40 -0.62 -25.70
CA LEU A 122 4.66 0.34 -24.63
C LEU A 122 5.42 -0.32 -23.47
N PRO A 123 6.76 -0.27 -23.49
CA PRO A 123 7.59 -0.77 -22.38
C PRO A 123 7.24 0.02 -21.10
N GLY A 124 6.84 -0.69 -20.04
CA GLY A 124 6.49 -0.08 -18.76
C GLY A 124 5.01 0.30 -18.57
N ALA A 125 4.12 -0.01 -19.52
CA ALA A 125 2.68 0.27 -19.42
C ALA A 125 2.03 -0.34 -18.16
N SER A 126 2.46 -1.52 -17.73
CA SER A 126 1.99 -2.17 -16.49
C SER A 126 2.30 -1.33 -15.25
N PHE A 127 3.48 -0.73 -15.17
CA PHE A 127 3.89 0.13 -14.06
C PHE A 127 3.13 1.46 -14.04
N VAL A 128 2.90 2.06 -15.21
CA VAL A 128 2.12 3.30 -15.35
C VAL A 128 0.67 3.07 -14.96
N LEU A 129 0.08 1.96 -15.38
CA LEU A 129 -1.29 1.57 -14.98
C LEU A 129 -1.39 1.40 -13.46
N THR A 130 -0.45 0.66 -12.88
CA THR A 130 -0.44 0.40 -11.43
C THR A 130 -0.20 1.68 -10.64
N ALA A 131 0.70 2.54 -11.10
CA ALA A 131 0.93 3.86 -10.50
C ALA A 131 -0.33 4.74 -10.57
N GLY A 132 -1.05 4.73 -11.69
CA GLY A 132 -2.31 5.45 -11.87
C GLY A 132 -3.41 4.95 -10.92
N LEU A 133 -3.55 3.63 -10.78
CA LEU A 133 -4.50 3.03 -9.83
C LEU A 133 -4.13 3.36 -8.37
N THR A 134 -2.84 3.35 -8.03
CA THR A 134 -2.37 3.73 -6.71
C THR A 134 -2.59 5.21 -6.43
N LEU A 135 -2.39 6.08 -7.42
CA LEU A 135 -2.69 7.50 -7.32
C LEU A 135 -4.18 7.75 -7.11
N LEU A 136 -5.04 7.01 -7.82
CA LEU A 136 -6.48 7.06 -7.59
C LEU A 136 -6.83 6.66 -6.15
N GLY A 137 -6.24 5.57 -5.65
CA GLY A 137 -6.38 5.15 -4.25
C GLY A 137 -5.90 6.22 -3.26
N PHE A 138 -4.81 6.91 -3.58
CA PHE A 138 -4.30 8.02 -2.79
C PHE A 138 -5.30 9.18 -2.74
N LEU A 139 -5.84 9.61 -3.89
CA LEU A 139 -6.83 10.69 -3.96
C LEU A 139 -8.10 10.34 -3.19
N LEU A 140 -8.58 9.10 -3.29
CA LEU A 140 -9.71 8.62 -2.51
C LEU A 140 -9.40 8.61 -1.00
N SER A 141 -8.17 8.25 -0.62
CA SER A 141 -7.70 8.26 0.76
C SER A 141 -7.68 9.66 1.39
N LEU A 142 -7.46 10.72 0.62
CA LEU A 142 -7.52 12.09 1.10
C LEU A 142 -8.94 12.49 1.53
N GLY A 143 -9.97 11.89 0.94
CA GLY A 143 -11.37 12.10 1.33
C GLY A 143 -11.80 11.30 2.57
N LEU A 144 -11.08 10.24 2.93
CA LEU A 144 -11.42 9.36 4.05
C LEU A 144 -11.50 10.06 5.42
N PRO A 145 -10.60 10.99 5.80
CA PRO A 145 -10.67 11.64 7.10
C PRO A 145 -11.99 12.37 7.33
N HIS A 146 -12.58 12.92 6.29
CA HIS A 146 -13.86 13.63 6.37
C HIS A 146 -15.06 12.70 6.54
N LEU A 147 -14.97 11.47 6.01
CA LEU A 147 -16.02 10.45 6.08
C LEU A 147 -15.94 9.61 7.36
N LEU A 148 -14.75 9.56 8.00
CA LEU A 148 -14.50 8.73 9.17
C LEU A 148 -14.80 9.42 10.50
N VAL A 149 -15.00 10.73 10.53
CA VAL A 149 -15.40 11.47 11.74
C VAL A 149 -16.93 11.42 11.83
N PRO A 150 -17.53 10.68 12.78
CA PRO A 150 -18.96 10.68 12.97
C PRO A 150 -19.43 12.09 13.35
N PRO A 151 -20.56 12.56 12.81
CA PRO A 151 -21.04 13.94 13.01
C PRO A 151 -21.23 14.32 14.49
N ASN A 152 -21.41 13.35 15.37
CA ASN A 152 -21.62 13.56 16.82
C ASN A 152 -20.36 13.97 17.60
N LEU A 153 -19.16 13.87 17.05
CA LEU A 153 -17.93 14.31 17.73
C LEU A 153 -17.50 15.73 17.32
N ARG A 154 -18.14 16.31 16.29
CA ARG A 154 -17.89 17.70 15.89
C ARG A 154 -18.45 18.75 16.86
N SER A 155 -19.34 18.36 17.77
CA SER A 155 -20.10 19.27 18.64
C SER A 155 -19.80 19.14 20.14
N ARG A 156 -18.78 18.41 20.56
CA ARG A 156 -18.33 18.48 21.96
C ARG A 156 -17.36 19.65 22.11
N PRO A 157 -17.78 20.77 22.74
CA PRO A 157 -16.85 21.77 23.20
C PRO A 157 -15.92 21.09 24.21
N VAL A 158 -14.63 21.32 24.06
CA VAL A 158 -13.61 20.96 25.05
C VAL A 158 -13.98 21.76 26.30
N SER A 159 -14.70 21.13 27.23
CA SER A 159 -14.87 21.69 28.55
C SER A 159 -13.54 21.63 29.28
N ALA A 160 -12.99 22.81 29.50
CA ALA A 160 -11.82 23.08 30.32
C ALA A 160 -11.95 22.48 31.74
#